data_c02ae39f8537dc5bfb68dd9ffbe95a43
#
_entry.id   c02ae39f8537dc5bfb68dd9ffbe95a43
#
_cell.length_a   1.000
_cell.length_b   1.000
_cell.length_c   1.000
_cell.angle_alpha   90.00
_cell.angle_beta   90.00
_cell.angle_gamma   90.00
#
_symmetry.space_group_name_H-M   'P 1'
#
loop_
_entity.id
_entity.type
_entity.pdbx_description
1 polymer ?
#
loop_
_entity_poly.entity_id
_entity_poly.type
_entity_poly.pdbx_seq_one_letter_code
_entity_poly.pdbx_strand_id
1 'polypeptide(L)'
;VALPADFKGPKELARLYGVRITPEDNIFLYNEGARWLGVRHKLGGSTKRGVDCSGFVSIVYREVYGKQLARSSADMLKYNCKKVSRAKLQEGDLVFFKTGRGGKRGVPNHVGIYLKNGRFIHTSTSSGVMVSSLSEPYYTRTWLTGGRVK
;
A
#
# COMPACT_ATOMS: atom_id res chain seq x y z
N VAL A 1 13.38 -17.84 15.07
CA VAL A 1 12.05 -18.01 14.47
C VAL A 1 12.21 -18.49 13.03
N ALA A 2 11.53 -19.58 12.70
CA ALA A 2 11.55 -20.10 11.35
C ALA A 2 10.81 -19.17 10.39
N LEU A 3 11.39 -18.93 9.21
CA LEU A 3 10.73 -18.16 8.17
C LEU A 3 9.64 -19.00 7.50
N PRO A 4 8.53 -18.37 7.05
CA PRO A 4 7.52 -19.07 6.28
C PRO A 4 8.11 -19.73 5.03
N ALA A 5 7.50 -20.83 4.60
CA ALA A 5 7.96 -21.56 3.41
C ALA A 5 7.90 -20.73 2.14
N ASP A 6 6.99 -19.74 2.07
CA ASP A 6 6.84 -18.86 0.92
C ASP A 6 7.70 -17.58 1.02
N PHE A 7 8.58 -17.49 2.01
CA PHE A 7 9.43 -16.33 2.20
C PHE A 7 10.42 -16.20 1.04
N LYS A 8 10.42 -15.01 0.41
CA LYS A 8 11.22 -14.76 -0.79
C LYS A 8 12.46 -13.95 -0.44
N GLY A 9 13.57 -14.29 -1.11
CA GLY A 9 14.80 -13.53 -0.98
C GLY A 9 14.82 -12.25 -1.82
N PRO A 10 15.90 -11.45 -1.68
CA PRO A 10 15.97 -10.14 -2.34
C PRO A 10 15.88 -10.19 -3.87
N LYS A 11 16.47 -11.19 -4.51
CA LYS A 11 16.46 -11.29 -5.98
C LYS A 11 15.06 -11.56 -6.52
N GLU A 12 14.34 -12.46 -5.89
CA GLU A 12 12.98 -12.78 -6.30
C GLU A 12 12.05 -11.60 -6.06
N LEU A 13 12.17 -10.94 -4.93
CA LEU A 13 11.37 -9.74 -4.63
C LEU A 13 11.67 -8.62 -5.62
N ALA A 14 12.94 -8.44 -5.98
CA ALA A 14 13.33 -7.43 -6.96
C ALA A 14 12.62 -7.65 -8.29
N ARG A 15 12.51 -8.90 -8.73
CA ARG A 15 11.78 -9.22 -9.97
C ARG A 15 10.29 -8.90 -9.85
N LEU A 16 9.67 -9.24 -8.71
CA LEU A 16 8.25 -9.01 -8.51
C LEU A 16 7.88 -7.53 -8.44
N TYR A 17 8.73 -6.74 -7.79
CA TYR A 17 8.44 -5.33 -7.55
C TYR A 17 9.06 -4.37 -8.56
N GLY A 18 9.98 -4.86 -9.36
CA GLY A 18 10.68 -4.01 -10.32
C GLY A 18 11.60 -2.98 -9.67
N VAL A 19 12.13 -3.28 -8.49
CA VAL A 19 13.07 -2.43 -7.77
C VAL A 19 14.21 -3.28 -7.20
N ARG A 20 15.36 -2.64 -6.95
CA ARG A 20 16.44 -3.31 -6.26
C ARG A 20 16.12 -3.43 -4.78
N ILE A 21 16.30 -4.61 -4.20
CA ILE A 21 16.08 -4.85 -2.78
C ILE A 21 17.44 -4.90 -2.08
N THR A 22 17.61 -4.07 -1.08
CA THR A 22 18.87 -3.91 -0.33
C THR A 22 18.65 -4.24 1.15
N PRO A 23 19.74 -4.40 1.95
CA PRO A 23 19.59 -4.66 3.39
C PRO A 23 18.85 -3.57 4.16
N GLU A 24 18.78 -2.35 3.63
CA GLU A 24 18.04 -1.25 4.24
C GLU A 24 16.54 -1.37 4.05
N ASP A 25 16.10 -2.19 3.10
CA ASP A 25 14.67 -2.37 2.82
C ASP A 25 14.06 -3.34 3.83
N ASN A 26 12.80 -3.10 4.18
CA ASN A 26 12.06 -4.01 5.07
C ASN A 26 11.56 -5.22 4.26
N ILE A 27 12.36 -6.27 4.25
CA ILE A 27 12.05 -7.48 3.48
C ILE A 27 10.73 -8.14 3.92
N PHE A 28 10.31 -7.93 5.17
CA PHE A 28 9.04 -8.48 5.67
C PHE A 28 7.85 -7.75 5.04
N LEU A 29 7.97 -6.44 4.82
CA LEU A 29 6.95 -5.66 4.11
C LEU A 29 6.79 -6.18 2.68
N TYR A 30 7.89 -6.34 1.96
CA TYR A 30 7.87 -6.84 0.58
C TYR A 30 7.32 -8.26 0.50
N ASN A 31 7.68 -9.12 1.46
CA ASN A 31 7.17 -10.48 1.50
C ASN A 31 5.67 -10.52 1.78
N GLU A 32 5.20 -9.73 2.73
CA GLU A 32 3.76 -9.70 3.02
C GLU A 32 2.97 -9.19 1.82
N GLY A 33 3.43 -8.11 1.19
CA GLY A 33 2.81 -7.61 -0.04
C GLY A 33 2.79 -8.65 -1.15
N ALA A 34 3.89 -9.39 -1.33
CA ALA A 34 4.01 -10.41 -2.37
C ALA A 34 2.96 -11.53 -2.23
N ARG A 35 2.57 -11.86 -1.01
CA ARG A 35 1.54 -12.88 -0.77
C ARG A 35 0.18 -12.48 -1.34
N TRP A 36 -0.04 -11.19 -1.54
CA TRP A 36 -1.32 -10.65 -1.99
C TRP A 36 -1.32 -10.25 -3.45
N LEU A 37 -0.17 -10.20 -4.12
CA LEU A 37 -0.10 -9.78 -5.52
C LEU A 37 -1.06 -10.61 -6.38
N GLY A 38 -1.90 -9.90 -7.17
CA GLY A 38 -2.89 -10.53 -8.02
C GLY A 38 -4.21 -10.86 -7.36
N VAL A 39 -4.34 -10.72 -6.05
CA VAL A 39 -5.63 -10.91 -5.37
C VAL A 39 -6.60 -9.83 -5.86
N ARG A 40 -7.78 -10.25 -6.30
CA ARG A 40 -8.74 -9.34 -6.92
C ARG A 40 -9.33 -8.34 -5.94
N HIS A 41 -9.78 -7.23 -6.48
CA HIS A 41 -10.52 -6.22 -5.71
C HIS A 41 -11.92 -6.74 -5.37
N LYS A 42 -12.32 -6.53 -4.11
CA LYS A 42 -13.70 -6.79 -3.66
C LYS A 42 -14.05 -5.77 -2.60
N LEU A 43 -15.06 -4.95 -2.86
CA LEU A 43 -15.50 -3.92 -1.94
C LEU A 43 -15.84 -4.54 -0.57
N GLY A 44 -15.24 -3.98 0.49
CA GLY A 44 -15.41 -4.51 1.84
C GLY A 44 -14.66 -5.81 2.11
N GLY A 45 -13.93 -6.34 1.13
CA GLY A 45 -13.23 -7.61 1.26
C GLY A 45 -11.95 -7.50 2.08
N SER A 46 -11.61 -8.59 2.78
CA SER A 46 -10.41 -8.68 3.62
C SER A 46 -9.80 -10.09 3.60
N THR A 47 -10.00 -10.84 2.52
CA THR A 47 -9.47 -12.21 2.38
C THR A 47 -8.82 -12.40 1.01
N LYS A 48 -8.18 -13.56 0.82
CA LYS A 48 -7.59 -13.92 -0.47
C LYS A 48 -8.62 -14.10 -1.57
N ARG A 49 -9.91 -14.16 -1.24
CA ARG A 49 -11.00 -14.20 -2.24
C ARG A 49 -11.30 -12.82 -2.82
N GLY A 50 -10.82 -11.79 -2.16
CA GLY A 50 -10.98 -10.42 -2.60
C GLY A 50 -10.71 -9.46 -1.47
N VAL A 51 -10.07 -8.34 -1.76
CA VAL A 51 -9.67 -7.36 -0.78
C VAL A 51 -9.85 -5.96 -1.36
N ASP A 52 -10.32 -5.00 -0.56
CA ASP A 52 -10.33 -3.61 -1.00
C ASP A 52 -9.04 -2.91 -0.60
N CYS A 53 -8.89 -1.64 -1.00
CA CYS A 53 -7.64 -0.91 -0.80
C CYS A 53 -7.27 -0.78 0.68
N SER A 54 -8.20 -0.37 1.52
CA SER A 54 -7.95 -0.19 2.94
C SER A 54 -7.85 -1.53 3.67
N GLY A 55 -8.59 -2.54 3.23
CA GLY A 55 -8.48 -3.90 3.76
C GLY A 55 -7.09 -4.47 3.57
N PHE A 56 -6.54 -4.32 2.37
CA PHE A 56 -5.19 -4.77 2.07
C PHE A 56 -4.15 -4.06 2.96
N VAL A 57 -4.23 -2.72 3.03
CA VAL A 57 -3.30 -1.94 3.84
C VAL A 57 -3.37 -2.31 5.31
N SER A 58 -4.59 -2.49 5.84
CA SER A 58 -4.79 -2.90 7.24
C SER A 58 -4.14 -4.24 7.55
N ILE A 59 -4.30 -5.21 6.65
CA ILE A 59 -3.73 -6.54 6.85
C ILE A 59 -2.20 -6.48 6.85
N VAL A 60 -1.61 -5.80 5.88
CA VAL A 60 -0.16 -5.68 5.79
C VAL A 60 0.40 -4.99 7.04
N TYR A 61 -0.23 -3.90 7.48
CA TYR A 61 0.23 -3.18 8.66
C TYR A 61 0.16 -4.01 9.93
N ARG A 62 -0.91 -4.78 10.09
CA ARG A 62 -1.04 -5.68 11.23
C ARG A 62 0.06 -6.74 11.23
N GLU A 63 0.29 -7.37 10.09
CA GLU A 63 1.25 -8.48 9.98
C GLU A 63 2.70 -8.01 10.06
N VAL A 64 3.03 -6.87 9.48
CA VAL A 64 4.42 -6.40 9.40
C VAL A 64 4.79 -5.52 10.59
N TYR A 65 3.92 -4.60 10.96
CA TYR A 65 4.22 -3.59 11.98
C TYR A 65 3.49 -3.80 13.29
N GLY A 66 2.59 -4.76 13.36
CA GLY A 66 1.80 -5.00 14.57
C GLY A 66 0.86 -3.87 14.94
N LYS A 67 0.45 -3.06 13.95
CA LYS A 67 -0.40 -1.90 14.19
C LYS A 67 -1.79 -2.10 13.61
N GLN A 68 -2.80 -1.72 14.40
CA GLN A 68 -4.19 -1.75 14.00
C GLN A 68 -4.54 -0.40 13.36
N LEU A 69 -4.92 -0.40 12.09
CA LEU A 69 -5.35 0.80 11.40
C LEU A 69 -6.88 0.85 11.31
N ALA A 70 -7.42 2.05 11.09
CA ALA A 70 -8.84 2.22 10.83
C ALA A 70 -9.24 1.46 9.55
N ARG A 71 -10.53 1.18 9.39
CA ARG A 71 -10.99 0.32 8.30
C ARG A 71 -11.10 1.04 6.95
N SER A 72 -11.26 2.36 6.93
CA SER A 72 -11.40 3.12 5.69
C SER A 72 -10.18 4.00 5.43
N SER A 73 -9.94 4.31 4.16
CA SER A 73 -8.85 5.21 3.79
C SER A 73 -9.00 6.59 4.42
N ALA A 74 -10.22 7.12 4.45
CA ALA A 74 -10.50 8.42 5.06
C ALA A 74 -10.13 8.43 6.55
N ASP A 75 -10.52 7.39 7.28
CA ASP A 75 -10.25 7.31 8.72
C ASP A 75 -8.78 6.99 9.00
N MET A 76 -8.11 6.24 8.13
CA MET A 76 -6.66 6.03 8.26
C MET A 76 -5.92 7.37 8.22
N LEU A 77 -6.25 8.22 7.27
CA LEU A 77 -5.62 9.53 7.17
C LEU A 77 -5.93 10.39 8.40
N LYS A 78 -7.19 10.41 8.80
CA LYS A 78 -7.66 11.26 9.90
C LYS A 78 -7.11 10.84 11.26
N TYR A 79 -7.12 9.54 11.56
CA TYR A 79 -6.83 9.06 12.90
C TYR A 79 -5.47 8.39 13.06
N ASN A 80 -4.92 7.82 12.00
CA ASN A 80 -3.70 7.00 12.12
C ASN A 80 -2.44 7.69 11.62
N CYS A 81 -2.56 8.79 10.87
CA CYS A 81 -1.41 9.35 10.16
C CYS A 81 -1.16 10.81 10.46
N LYS A 82 0.11 11.20 10.37
CA LYS A 82 0.54 12.58 10.15
C LYS A 82 0.78 12.76 8.66
N LYS A 83 0.34 13.87 8.08
CA LYS A 83 0.55 14.15 6.66
C LYS A 83 2.02 14.30 6.34
N VAL A 84 2.42 13.76 5.20
CA VAL A 84 3.79 13.81 4.68
C VAL A 84 3.73 14.25 3.23
N SER A 85 4.62 15.18 2.85
CA SER A 85 4.70 15.62 1.46
C SER A 85 5.23 14.48 0.57
N ARG A 86 4.87 14.54 -0.70
CA ARG A 86 5.32 13.57 -1.69
C ARG A 86 6.85 13.43 -1.71
N ALA A 87 7.57 14.53 -1.61
CA ALA A 87 9.04 14.54 -1.65
C ALA A 87 9.69 13.89 -0.43
N LYS A 88 8.96 13.75 0.68
CA LYS A 88 9.50 13.19 1.92
C LYS A 88 8.98 11.80 2.23
N LEU A 89 8.35 11.14 1.27
CA LEU A 89 7.86 9.78 1.47
C LEU A 89 8.97 8.81 1.82
N GLN A 90 8.69 7.94 2.79
CA GLN A 90 9.57 6.88 3.23
C GLN A 90 8.85 5.54 3.15
N GLU A 91 9.60 4.47 3.07
CA GLU A 91 9.07 3.10 3.09
C GLU A 91 8.06 2.92 4.22
N GLY A 92 6.91 2.35 3.90
CA GLY A 92 5.84 2.12 4.85
C GLY A 92 4.88 3.27 5.02
N ASP A 93 5.20 4.45 4.51
CA ASP A 93 4.23 5.56 4.51
C ASP A 93 3.02 5.17 3.67
N LEU A 94 1.87 5.70 4.04
CA LEU A 94 0.66 5.51 3.23
C LEU A 94 0.57 6.61 2.18
N VAL A 95 0.05 6.25 1.03
CA VAL A 95 -0.22 7.20 -0.06
C VAL A 95 -1.72 7.23 -0.29
N PHE A 96 -2.28 8.43 -0.29
CA PHE A 96 -3.73 8.63 -0.36
C PHE A 96 -4.10 9.34 -1.64
N PHE A 97 -5.19 8.88 -2.25
CA PHE A 97 -5.68 9.40 -3.52
C PHE A 97 -7.17 9.69 -3.43
N LYS A 98 -7.61 10.65 -4.21
CA LYS A 98 -9.03 10.86 -4.43
C LYS A 98 -9.32 10.58 -5.90
N THR A 99 -9.93 9.43 -6.14
CA THR A 99 -10.22 8.96 -7.50
C THR A 99 -11.69 9.19 -7.83
N GLY A 100 -11.99 9.34 -9.12
CA GLY A 100 -13.35 9.51 -9.57
C GLY A 100 -13.96 10.84 -9.19
N ARG A 101 -15.27 10.95 -9.41
CA ARG A 101 -16.06 12.15 -9.09
C ARG A 101 -16.85 11.92 -7.81
N GLY A 102 -17.24 13.01 -7.16
CA GLY A 102 -18.04 12.96 -5.95
C GLY A 102 -17.19 12.85 -4.69
N GLY A 103 -17.84 12.66 -3.56
CA GLY A 103 -17.20 12.67 -2.27
C GLY A 103 -16.78 14.06 -1.83
N LYS A 104 -16.23 14.17 -0.63
CA LYS A 104 -15.79 15.43 -0.07
C LYS A 104 -14.39 15.79 -0.53
N ARG A 105 -14.19 17.07 -0.83
CA ARG A 105 -12.87 17.60 -1.17
C ARG A 105 -11.89 17.35 -0.03
N GLY A 106 -10.69 16.87 -0.35
CA GLY A 106 -9.66 16.60 0.64
C GLY A 106 -9.82 15.30 1.41
N VAL A 107 -10.84 14.50 1.08
CA VAL A 107 -11.08 13.20 1.72
C VAL A 107 -10.69 12.09 0.74
N PRO A 108 -9.74 11.22 1.12
CA PRO A 108 -9.31 10.15 0.21
C PRO A 108 -10.35 9.05 0.10
N ASN A 109 -10.33 8.37 -1.04
CA ASN A 109 -11.11 7.16 -1.26
C ASN A 109 -10.23 5.99 -1.71
N HIS A 110 -8.91 6.18 -1.77
CA HIS A 110 -7.97 5.14 -2.14
C HIS A 110 -6.69 5.29 -1.34
N VAL A 111 -6.06 4.17 -1.02
CA VAL A 111 -4.84 4.15 -0.21
C VAL A 111 -3.93 3.01 -0.65
N GLY A 112 -2.63 3.25 -0.59
CA GLY A 112 -1.60 2.24 -0.82
C GLY A 112 -0.46 2.43 0.15
N ILE A 113 0.54 1.56 0.05
CA ILE A 113 1.74 1.60 0.89
C ILE A 113 2.93 1.95 0.02
N TYR A 114 3.62 3.03 0.37
CA TYR A 114 4.81 3.46 -0.34
C TYR A 114 5.98 2.52 -0.08
N LEU A 115 6.71 2.20 -1.11
CA LEU A 115 7.87 1.31 -1.04
C LEU A 115 9.18 2.09 -1.21
N LYS A 116 9.56 2.35 -2.45
CA LYS A 116 10.76 3.11 -2.79
C LYS A 116 10.69 3.55 -4.26
N ASN A 117 11.48 4.54 -4.61
CA ASN A 117 11.63 5.01 -6.01
C ASN A 117 10.29 5.33 -6.69
N GLY A 118 9.37 5.94 -5.93
CA GLY A 118 8.06 6.30 -6.43
C GLY A 118 7.06 5.15 -6.53
N ARG A 119 7.44 3.94 -6.16
CA ARG A 119 6.56 2.78 -6.27
C ARG A 119 5.78 2.55 -4.99
N PHE A 120 4.54 2.11 -5.16
CA PHE A 120 3.67 1.76 -4.04
C PHE A 120 2.86 0.52 -4.38
N ILE A 121 2.46 -0.22 -3.36
CA ILE A 121 1.61 -1.40 -3.51
C ILE A 121 0.21 -1.08 -3.02
N HIS A 122 -0.80 -1.51 -3.78
CA HIS A 122 -2.19 -1.19 -3.48
C HIS A 122 -3.13 -2.16 -4.20
N THR A 123 -4.41 -2.09 -3.87
CA THR A 123 -5.43 -2.88 -4.56
C THR A 123 -6.12 -1.99 -5.60
N SER A 124 -5.84 -2.26 -6.87
CA SER A 124 -6.51 -1.60 -7.99
C SER A 124 -7.90 -2.20 -8.19
N THR A 125 -8.90 -1.38 -8.51
CA THR A 125 -10.26 -1.87 -8.76
C THR A 125 -10.31 -2.80 -9.97
N SER A 126 -9.47 -2.56 -10.98
CA SER A 126 -9.47 -3.35 -12.22
C SER A 126 -8.49 -4.51 -12.22
N SER A 127 -7.38 -4.40 -11.49
CA SER A 127 -6.27 -5.35 -11.60
C SER A 127 -5.93 -6.07 -10.30
N GLY A 128 -6.61 -5.76 -9.20
CA GLY A 128 -6.31 -6.34 -7.91
C GLY A 128 -5.05 -5.76 -7.29
N VAL A 129 -4.43 -6.50 -6.39
CA VAL A 129 -3.22 -6.06 -5.71
C VAL A 129 -2.07 -6.01 -6.71
N MET A 130 -1.43 -4.84 -6.81
CA MET A 130 -0.36 -4.60 -7.76
C MET A 130 0.57 -3.50 -7.28
N VAL A 131 1.72 -3.40 -7.93
CA VAL A 131 2.68 -2.32 -7.71
C VAL A 131 2.49 -1.29 -8.82
N SER A 132 2.38 -0.02 -8.43
CA SER A 132 2.23 1.10 -9.36
C SER A 132 3.25 2.17 -9.04
N SER A 133 3.39 3.16 -9.93
CA SER A 133 4.29 4.29 -9.75
C SER A 133 3.51 5.58 -9.56
N LEU A 134 3.96 6.43 -8.64
CA LEU A 134 3.40 7.76 -8.43
C LEU A 134 3.58 8.66 -9.64
N SER A 135 4.51 8.32 -10.55
CA SER A 135 4.73 9.08 -11.78
C SER A 135 3.74 8.75 -12.89
N GLU A 136 2.93 7.70 -12.75
CA GLU A 136 1.88 7.41 -13.72
C GLU A 136 0.86 8.53 -13.72
N PRO A 137 0.41 9.01 -14.89
CA PRO A 137 -0.47 10.19 -14.99
C PRO A 137 -1.71 10.10 -14.12
N TYR A 138 -2.33 8.92 -14.06
CA TYR A 138 -3.53 8.70 -13.24
C TYR A 138 -3.25 9.00 -11.76
N TYR A 139 -2.14 8.49 -11.22
CA TYR A 139 -1.81 8.66 -9.80
C TYR A 139 -1.24 10.03 -9.50
N THR A 140 -0.57 10.66 -10.45
CA THR A 140 -0.16 12.07 -10.31
C THR A 140 -1.39 12.97 -10.19
N ARG A 141 -2.40 12.74 -11.04
CA ARG A 141 -3.62 13.54 -11.08
C ARG A 141 -4.50 13.33 -9.84
N THR A 142 -4.57 12.11 -9.32
CA THR A 142 -5.45 11.79 -8.20
C THR A 142 -4.78 11.88 -6.84
N TRP A 143 -3.48 12.14 -6.80
CA TRP A 143 -2.72 12.28 -5.56
C TRP A 143 -3.34 13.27 -4.60
N LEU A 144 -3.50 12.89 -3.34
CA LEU A 144 -4.01 13.77 -2.29
C LEU A 144 -2.90 14.12 -1.30
N THR A 145 -2.32 13.15 -0.63
CA THR A 145 -1.26 13.36 0.35
C THR A 145 -0.60 12.04 0.72
N GLY A 146 0.61 12.11 1.27
CA GLY A 146 1.18 11.01 2.01
C GLY A 146 0.74 11.05 3.46
N GLY A 147 0.88 9.93 4.16
CA GLY A 147 0.62 9.86 5.59
C GLY A 147 1.59 8.92 6.26
N ARG A 148 2.21 9.39 7.33
CA ARG A 148 3.10 8.55 8.15
C ARG A 148 2.34 8.03 9.33
N VAL A 149 2.28 6.72 9.46
CA VAL A 149 1.54 6.07 10.55
C VAL A 149 2.22 6.41 11.87
N LYS A 150 1.42 6.84 12.83
CA LYS A 150 1.87 7.23 14.17
C LYS A 150 2.33 6.03 14.99
#